data_538e9f4cd9b3029b8d073340fa735a7a
#
_entry.id   538e9f4cd9b3029b8d073340fa735a7a
#
_cell.length_a   1.000
_cell.length_b   1.000
_cell.length_c   1.000
_cell.angle_alpha   90.00
_cell.angle_beta   90.00
_cell.angle_gamma   90.00
#
_symmetry.space_group_name_H-M   'P 1'
#
loop_
_entity.id
_entity.type
_entity.pdbx_description
1 polymer ?
#
loop_
_entity_poly.entity_id
_entity_poly.type
_entity_poly.pdbx_seq_one_letter_code
_entity_poly.pdbx_strand_id
1 'polypeptide(L)'
;MATLEVTGLGISFGGLRAVDDLTMSIEKGGLVGLIGPNGAGKTTVFNMLTGVYRPTDGGIRLNGENLIGKKPYEINRMGVARTFQNIRLFPQQSVLDNVMTGLNNQVQYSLAESLLHVGSYHKKEKEMTERSMEILRVFGLCLLYTS
;
A
#
# COMPACT_ATOMS: atom_id res chain seq x y z
N MET A 1 15.42 -15.03 7.51
CA MET A 1 14.84 -15.08 6.15
C MET A 1 14.44 -13.66 5.75
N ALA A 2 14.83 -13.22 4.56
CA ALA A 2 14.48 -11.91 4.06
C ALA A 2 12.96 -11.77 3.93
N THR A 3 12.43 -10.62 4.38
CA THR A 3 11.00 -10.30 4.24
C THR A 3 10.67 -9.84 2.83
N LEU A 4 11.55 -9.02 2.23
CA LEU A 4 11.45 -8.57 0.84
C LEU A 4 12.71 -8.97 0.08
N GLU A 5 12.54 -9.61 -1.04
CA GLU A 5 13.62 -10.01 -1.95
C GLU A 5 13.34 -9.44 -3.35
N VAL A 6 14.33 -8.77 -3.90
CA VAL A 6 14.32 -8.21 -5.25
C VAL A 6 15.53 -8.75 -5.99
N THR A 7 15.33 -9.36 -7.15
CA THR A 7 16.41 -10.03 -7.88
C THR A 7 16.38 -9.59 -9.33
N GLY A 8 17.47 -8.97 -9.81
CA GLY A 8 17.66 -8.59 -11.21
C GLY A 8 16.55 -7.67 -11.75
N LEU A 9 15.95 -6.84 -10.88
CA LEU A 9 14.76 -6.06 -11.23
C LEU A 9 15.10 -4.99 -12.26
N GLY A 10 14.37 -5.00 -13.37
CA GLY A 10 14.55 -4.04 -14.44
C GLY A 10 13.23 -3.60 -15.08
N ILE A 11 13.22 -2.39 -15.61
CA ILE A 11 12.10 -1.86 -16.40
C ILE A 11 12.58 -0.93 -17.50
N SER A 12 11.99 -1.09 -18.67
CA SER A 12 12.21 -0.22 -19.82
C SER A 12 10.91 0.46 -20.25
N PHE A 13 10.99 1.73 -20.59
CA PHE A 13 9.90 2.52 -21.16
C PHE A 13 10.31 2.93 -22.59
N GLY A 14 9.70 2.31 -23.60
CA GLY A 14 10.15 2.47 -24.98
C GLY A 14 11.64 2.09 -25.12
N GLY A 15 12.48 3.02 -25.54
CA GLY A 15 13.94 2.82 -25.66
C GLY A 15 14.75 3.16 -24.40
N LEU A 16 14.13 3.65 -23.33
CA LEU A 16 14.82 4.08 -22.12
C LEU A 16 14.77 2.99 -21.03
N ARG A 17 15.94 2.52 -20.62
CA ARG A 17 16.09 1.64 -19.45
C ARG A 17 16.08 2.51 -18.18
N ALA A 18 14.99 2.49 -17.44
CA ALA A 18 14.79 3.34 -16.25
C ALA A 18 15.34 2.70 -14.96
N VAL A 19 15.32 1.39 -14.86
CA VAL A 19 15.99 0.60 -13.81
C VAL A 19 16.62 -0.62 -14.47
N ASP A 20 17.83 -0.94 -14.06
CA ASP A 20 18.60 -2.03 -14.62
C ASP A 20 19.26 -2.85 -13.50
N ASP A 21 18.99 -4.17 -13.52
CA ASP A 21 19.57 -5.19 -12.63
C ASP A 21 19.60 -4.85 -11.14
N LEU A 22 18.53 -4.27 -10.60
CA LEU A 22 18.45 -3.98 -9.17
C LEU A 22 18.26 -5.26 -8.37
N THR A 23 19.21 -5.58 -7.51
CA THR A 23 19.13 -6.71 -6.59
C THR A 23 19.30 -6.20 -5.16
N MET A 24 18.35 -6.53 -4.28
CA MET A 24 18.38 -6.16 -2.86
C MET A 24 17.52 -7.10 -2.03
N SER A 25 17.82 -7.18 -0.73
CA SER A 25 17.01 -7.91 0.23
C SER A 25 16.82 -7.09 1.51
N ILE A 26 15.63 -7.20 2.11
CA ILE A 26 15.31 -6.55 3.39
C ILE A 26 14.84 -7.62 4.35
N GLU A 27 15.50 -7.72 5.49
CA GLU A 27 15.10 -8.62 6.57
C GLU A 27 14.01 -7.98 7.46
N LYS A 28 13.37 -8.80 8.27
CA LYS A 28 12.35 -8.33 9.22
C LYS A 28 12.93 -7.28 10.16
N GLY A 29 12.31 -6.12 10.24
CA GLY A 29 12.76 -4.99 11.05
C GLY A 29 13.91 -4.18 10.43
N GLY A 30 14.38 -4.56 9.24
CA GLY A 30 15.43 -3.82 8.53
C GLY A 30 14.94 -2.47 8.00
N LEU A 31 15.84 -1.48 7.98
CA LEU A 31 15.64 -0.19 7.35
C LEU A 31 16.64 -0.04 6.20
N VAL A 32 16.14 0.20 5.00
CA VAL A 32 16.96 0.35 3.79
C VAL A 32 16.67 1.68 3.12
N GLY A 33 17.72 2.44 2.77
CA GLY A 33 17.64 3.68 2.04
C GLY A 33 17.97 3.51 0.56
N LEU A 34 17.07 3.95 -0.33
CA LEU A 34 17.34 4.04 -1.77
C LEU A 34 17.77 5.46 -2.10
N ILE A 35 19.07 5.66 -2.35
CA ILE A 35 19.70 6.96 -2.55
C ILE A 35 20.12 7.12 -4.01
N GLY A 36 20.02 8.33 -4.53
CA GLY A 36 20.44 8.68 -5.90
C GLY A 36 19.91 10.06 -6.34
N PRO A 37 20.45 10.64 -7.41
CA PRO A 37 19.98 11.91 -7.94
C PRO A 37 18.54 11.87 -8.46
N ASN A 38 17.98 13.03 -8.80
CA ASN A 38 16.69 13.10 -9.48
C ASN A 38 16.80 12.41 -10.85
N GLY A 39 15.79 11.61 -11.18
CA GLY A 39 15.81 10.79 -12.40
C GLY A 39 16.50 9.41 -12.26
N ALA A 40 17.15 9.08 -11.16
CA ALA A 40 17.83 7.79 -10.95
C ALA A 40 16.88 6.58 -10.81
N GLY A 41 15.60 6.69 -11.15
CA GLY A 41 14.68 5.55 -11.13
C GLY A 41 14.11 5.19 -9.75
N LYS A 42 14.40 5.94 -8.67
CA LYS A 42 13.89 5.63 -7.30
C LYS A 42 12.38 5.45 -7.25
N THR A 43 11.63 6.41 -7.79
CA THR A 43 10.16 6.35 -7.85
C THR A 43 9.69 5.16 -8.69
N THR A 44 10.41 4.82 -9.75
CA THR A 44 10.12 3.68 -10.62
C THR A 44 10.27 2.37 -9.85
N VAL A 45 11.31 2.23 -9.04
CA VAL A 45 11.49 1.07 -8.14
C VAL A 45 10.30 0.96 -7.19
N PHE A 46 9.92 2.04 -6.48
CA PHE A 46 8.74 2.01 -5.60
C PHE A 46 7.44 1.68 -6.35
N ASN A 47 7.28 2.16 -7.59
CA ASN A 47 6.12 1.82 -8.42
C ASN A 47 6.09 0.32 -8.79
N MET A 48 7.24 -0.31 -9.02
CA MET A 48 7.33 -1.75 -9.25
C MET A 48 7.03 -2.54 -7.97
N LEU A 49 7.60 -2.16 -6.84
CA LEU A 49 7.36 -2.82 -5.54
C LEU A 49 5.89 -2.77 -5.10
N THR A 50 5.16 -1.73 -5.50
CA THR A 50 3.74 -1.54 -5.17
C THR A 50 2.78 -1.97 -6.28
N GLY A 51 3.27 -2.60 -7.36
CA GLY A 51 2.45 -3.14 -8.44
C GLY A 51 1.84 -2.09 -9.38
N VAL A 52 2.26 -0.82 -9.28
CA VAL A 52 1.85 0.25 -10.21
C VAL A 52 2.48 0.03 -11.59
N TYR A 53 3.75 -0.40 -11.62
CA TYR A 53 4.44 -0.79 -12.83
C TYR A 53 4.78 -2.28 -12.79
N ARG A 54 4.63 -2.93 -13.94
CA ARG A 54 5.08 -4.30 -14.12
C ARG A 54 6.53 -4.29 -14.58
N PRO A 55 7.46 -4.94 -13.89
CA PRO A 55 8.84 -5.07 -14.32
C PRO A 55 8.95 -5.74 -15.70
N THR A 56 9.95 -5.36 -16.48
CA THR A 56 10.31 -6.05 -17.71
C THR A 56 11.11 -7.32 -17.41
N ASP A 57 11.99 -7.21 -16.39
CA ASP A 57 12.90 -8.28 -16.01
C ASP A 57 12.95 -8.42 -14.48
N GLY A 58 13.47 -9.57 -14.04
CA GLY A 58 13.73 -9.85 -12.64
C GLY A 58 12.52 -10.33 -11.84
N GLY A 59 12.65 -10.29 -10.51
CA GLY A 59 11.66 -10.81 -9.58
C GLY A 59 11.52 -9.98 -8.33
N ILE A 60 10.31 -9.99 -7.74
CA ILE A 60 10.01 -9.38 -6.43
C ILE A 60 9.26 -10.41 -5.61
N ARG A 61 9.76 -10.73 -4.40
CA ARG A 61 9.11 -11.63 -3.45
C ARG A 61 8.93 -10.97 -2.10
N LEU A 62 7.78 -11.18 -1.49
CA LEU A 62 7.47 -10.78 -0.12
C LEU A 62 7.17 -12.05 0.68
N ASN A 63 7.96 -12.31 1.73
CA ASN A 63 7.84 -13.53 2.52
C ASN A 63 7.82 -14.82 1.67
N GLY A 64 8.59 -14.85 0.56
CA GLY A 64 8.63 -15.96 -0.39
C GLY A 64 7.55 -15.92 -1.48
N GLU A 65 6.49 -15.11 -1.34
CA GLU A 65 5.43 -14.99 -2.34
C GLU A 65 5.79 -13.98 -3.44
N ASN A 66 5.54 -14.36 -4.69
CA ASN A 66 5.77 -13.48 -5.85
C ASN A 66 4.77 -12.33 -5.91
N LEU A 67 5.28 -11.09 -6.06
CA LEU A 67 4.46 -9.89 -6.22
C LEU A 67 4.17 -9.53 -7.68
N ILE A 68 4.96 -10.04 -8.64
CA ILE A 68 4.83 -9.65 -10.05
C ILE A 68 3.47 -10.10 -10.60
N GLY A 69 2.77 -9.16 -11.23
CA GLY A 69 1.44 -9.39 -11.80
C GLY A 69 0.28 -9.23 -10.83
N LYS A 70 0.56 -9.09 -9.53
CA LYS A 70 -0.46 -8.73 -8.54
C LYS A 70 -0.87 -7.26 -8.68
N LYS A 71 -2.12 -6.96 -8.40
CA LYS A 71 -2.64 -5.58 -8.38
C LYS A 71 -2.23 -4.85 -7.09
N PRO A 72 -2.15 -3.52 -7.09
CA PRO A 72 -1.73 -2.75 -5.90
C PRO A 72 -2.50 -3.08 -4.62
N TYR A 73 -3.81 -3.30 -4.72
CA TYR A 73 -4.64 -3.64 -3.56
C TYR A 73 -4.34 -5.06 -3.01
N GLU A 74 -3.93 -6.01 -3.86
CA GLU A 74 -3.52 -7.35 -3.44
C GLU A 74 -2.18 -7.29 -2.71
N ILE A 75 -1.23 -6.51 -3.24
CA ILE A 75 0.07 -6.27 -2.63
C ILE A 75 -0.09 -5.57 -1.27
N ASN A 76 -1.03 -4.62 -1.19
CA ASN A 76 -1.36 -3.96 0.08
C ASN A 76 -1.90 -4.95 1.12
N ARG A 77 -2.79 -5.87 0.74
CA ARG A 77 -3.30 -6.94 1.62
C ARG A 77 -2.20 -7.89 2.11
N MET A 78 -1.12 -8.05 1.35
CA MET A 78 0.06 -8.82 1.75
C MET A 78 0.95 -8.08 2.76
N GLY A 79 0.62 -6.82 3.11
CA GLY A 79 1.32 -6.03 4.11
C GLY A 79 2.27 -4.96 3.56
N VAL A 80 2.28 -4.70 2.25
CA VAL A 80 3.06 -3.60 1.67
C VAL A 80 2.22 -2.32 1.70
N ALA A 81 2.69 -1.32 2.43
CA ALA A 81 2.09 0.02 2.42
C ALA A 81 3.08 1.04 1.85
N ARG A 82 2.55 2.09 1.23
CA ARG A 82 3.32 3.22 0.72
C ARG A 82 2.70 4.54 1.13
N THR A 83 3.52 5.45 1.64
CA THR A 83 3.14 6.85 1.83
C THR A 83 3.35 7.61 0.53
N PHE A 84 2.38 8.44 0.14
CA PHE A 84 2.45 9.28 -1.05
C PHE A 84 2.65 10.74 -0.66
N GLN A 85 3.46 11.47 -1.41
CA GLN A 85 3.69 12.91 -1.17
C GLN A 85 2.44 13.75 -1.41
N ASN A 86 1.62 13.38 -2.41
CA ASN A 86 0.36 14.02 -2.73
C ASN A 86 -0.80 13.10 -2.34
N ILE A 87 -1.36 13.33 -1.16
CA ILE A 87 -2.53 12.61 -0.68
C ILE A 87 -3.77 13.23 -1.35
N ARG A 88 -4.57 12.40 -2.00
CA ARG A 88 -5.89 12.79 -2.51
C ARG A 88 -6.94 12.41 -1.48
N LEU A 89 -7.38 13.40 -0.73
CA LEU A 89 -8.49 13.25 0.21
C LEU A 89 -9.81 13.46 -0.52
N PHE A 90 -10.87 12.94 0.06
CA PHE A 90 -12.25 13.23 -0.34
C PHE A 90 -12.73 14.48 0.41
N PRO A 91 -12.76 15.66 -0.23
CA PRO A 91 -12.96 16.94 0.46
C PRO A 91 -14.38 17.11 1.03
N GLN A 92 -15.36 16.35 0.54
CA GLN A 92 -16.75 16.37 1.06
C GLN A 92 -16.97 15.35 2.18
N GLN A 93 -15.98 14.54 2.52
CA GLN A 93 -16.07 13.56 3.60
C GLN A 93 -15.40 14.06 4.85
N SER A 94 -15.86 13.62 6.02
CA SER A 94 -15.21 13.91 7.27
C SER A 94 -13.80 13.30 7.33
N VAL A 95 -12.98 13.78 8.25
CA VAL A 95 -11.64 13.21 8.50
C VAL A 95 -11.75 11.72 8.87
N LEU A 96 -12.74 11.35 9.67
CA LEU A 96 -13.01 9.97 10.04
C LEU A 96 -13.34 9.10 8.83
N ASP A 97 -14.22 9.56 7.93
CA ASP A 97 -14.60 8.80 6.73
C ASP A 97 -13.42 8.60 5.77
N ASN A 98 -12.55 9.60 5.65
CA ASN A 98 -11.31 9.48 4.87
C ASN A 98 -10.40 8.38 5.45
N VAL A 99 -10.23 8.31 6.78
CA VAL A 99 -9.44 7.26 7.43
C VAL A 99 -10.12 5.89 7.29
N MET A 100 -11.43 5.82 7.48
CA MET A 100 -12.22 4.58 7.30
C MET A 100 -12.10 4.06 5.86
N THR A 101 -12.14 4.94 4.86
CA THR A 101 -11.92 4.57 3.44
C THR A 101 -10.56 3.91 3.25
N GLY A 102 -9.51 4.42 3.91
CA GLY A 102 -8.17 3.81 3.88
C GLY A 102 -8.12 2.41 4.50
N LEU A 103 -8.92 2.15 5.53
CA LEU A 103 -9.00 0.85 6.20
C LEU A 103 -9.88 -0.17 5.46
N ASN A 104 -10.74 0.26 4.53
CA ASN A 104 -11.72 -0.61 3.86
C ASN A 104 -11.07 -1.80 3.13
N ASN A 105 -9.84 -1.66 2.64
CA ASN A 105 -9.13 -2.77 1.99
C ASN A 105 -8.77 -3.92 2.96
N GLN A 106 -8.77 -3.67 4.26
CA GLN A 106 -8.48 -4.67 5.30
C GLN A 106 -9.74 -5.42 5.78
N VAL A 107 -10.92 -4.86 5.54
CA VAL A 107 -12.21 -5.43 5.95
C VAL A 107 -12.90 -6.03 4.74
N GLN A 108 -13.18 -7.32 4.79
CA GLN A 108 -13.89 -8.02 3.71
C GLN A 108 -15.39 -8.07 4.05
N TYR A 109 -16.18 -7.45 3.20
CA TYR A 109 -17.64 -7.60 3.20
C TYR A 109 -18.05 -8.56 2.10
N SER A 110 -19.03 -9.44 2.36
CA SER A 110 -19.70 -10.14 1.27
C SER A 110 -20.66 -9.15 0.58
N LEU A 111 -20.96 -9.40 -0.70
CA LEU A 111 -21.92 -8.55 -1.44
C LEU A 111 -23.28 -8.50 -0.74
N ALA A 112 -23.74 -9.61 -0.16
CA ALA A 112 -24.98 -9.69 0.56
C ALA A 112 -24.95 -8.87 1.88
N GLU A 113 -23.84 -8.93 2.64
CA GLU A 113 -23.66 -8.11 3.85
C GLU A 113 -23.67 -6.62 3.54
N SER A 114 -22.98 -6.21 2.46
CA SER A 114 -22.94 -4.81 2.04
C SER A 114 -24.29 -4.26 1.58
N LEU A 115 -25.08 -5.08 0.83
CA LEU A 115 -26.34 -4.62 0.25
C LEU A 115 -27.48 -4.59 1.29
N LEU A 116 -27.53 -5.57 2.16
CA LEU A 116 -28.63 -5.75 3.11
C LEU A 116 -28.34 -5.20 4.51
N HIS A 117 -27.09 -4.76 4.77
CA HIS A 117 -26.62 -4.30 6.08
C HIS A 117 -26.94 -5.28 7.23
N VAL A 118 -26.89 -6.59 6.95
CA VAL A 118 -27.25 -7.66 7.90
C VAL A 118 -26.02 -8.45 8.35
N GLY A 119 -26.20 -9.26 9.38
CA GLY A 119 -25.14 -10.15 9.88
C GLY A 119 -24.02 -9.39 10.58
N SER A 120 -22.78 -9.59 10.13
CA SER A 120 -21.60 -9.00 10.79
C SER A 120 -21.32 -7.55 10.36
N TYR A 121 -22.10 -6.96 9.44
CA TYR A 121 -21.86 -5.61 8.89
C TYR A 121 -21.70 -4.55 9.99
N HIS A 122 -22.70 -4.39 10.87
CA HIS A 122 -22.64 -3.38 11.94
C HIS A 122 -21.47 -3.58 12.92
N LYS A 123 -21.09 -4.84 13.16
CA LYS A 123 -19.93 -5.14 14.02
C LYS A 123 -18.63 -4.71 13.34
N LYS A 124 -18.48 -5.01 12.04
CA LYS A 124 -17.30 -4.62 11.24
C LYS A 124 -17.19 -3.09 11.11
N GLU A 125 -18.31 -2.40 10.88
CA GLU A 125 -18.36 -0.94 10.84
C GLU A 125 -17.94 -0.31 12.19
N LYS A 126 -18.42 -0.82 13.29
CA LYS A 126 -18.04 -0.35 14.62
C LYS A 126 -16.55 -0.56 14.89
N GLU A 127 -16.03 -1.75 14.59
CA GLU A 127 -14.61 -2.07 14.73
C GLU A 127 -13.72 -1.15 13.86
N MET A 128 -14.14 -0.89 12.62
CA MET A 128 -13.44 0.00 11.70
C MET A 128 -13.45 1.44 12.21
N THR A 129 -14.57 1.91 12.75
CA THR A 129 -14.71 3.23 13.37
C THR A 129 -13.80 3.35 14.61
N GLU A 130 -13.80 2.38 15.50
CA GLU A 130 -12.95 2.37 16.70
C GLU A 130 -11.47 2.41 16.32
N ARG A 131 -11.06 1.59 15.35
CA ARG A 131 -9.68 1.55 14.84
C ARG A 131 -9.28 2.86 14.16
N SER A 132 -10.19 3.48 13.40
CA SER A 132 -9.95 4.80 12.79
C SER A 132 -9.75 5.88 13.85
N MET A 133 -10.57 5.85 14.91
CA MET A 133 -10.44 6.78 16.03
C MET A 133 -9.11 6.60 16.79
N GLU A 134 -8.64 5.36 16.96
CA GLU A 134 -7.31 5.11 17.56
C GLU A 134 -6.19 5.72 16.71
N ILE A 135 -6.24 5.56 15.38
CA ILE A 135 -5.27 6.17 14.47
C ILE A 135 -5.31 7.69 14.60
N LEU A 136 -6.50 8.31 14.56
CA LEU A 136 -6.67 9.75 14.71
C LEU A 136 -6.13 10.28 16.05
N ARG A 137 -6.26 9.52 17.13
CA ARG A 137 -5.68 9.87 18.44
C ARG A 137 -4.16 9.92 18.41
N VAL A 138 -3.51 8.95 17.74
CA VAL A 138 -2.05 8.93 17.61
C VAL A 138 -1.52 10.21 16.93
N PHE A 139 -2.28 10.75 15.97
CA PHE A 139 -1.92 11.99 15.25
C PHE A 139 -2.48 13.27 15.89
N GLY A 140 -3.17 13.19 17.03
CA GLY A 140 -3.75 14.36 17.69
C GLY A 140 -4.94 14.98 16.95
N LEU A 141 -5.56 14.24 16.01
CA LEU A 141 -6.63 14.74 15.14
C LEU A 141 -8.05 14.44 15.66
N CYS A 142 -8.19 14.03 16.91
CA CYS A 142 -9.47 13.64 17.49
C CYS A 142 -10.54 14.74 17.48
N LEU A 143 -10.15 16.01 17.43
CA LEU A 143 -11.08 17.14 17.43
C LEU A 143 -11.60 17.51 16.02
N LEU A 144 -11.06 16.92 14.97
CA LEU A 144 -11.37 17.27 13.56
C LEU A 144 -12.30 16.29 12.87
N TYR A 145 -12.83 15.29 13.56
CA TYR A 145 -13.65 14.26 12.92
C TYR A 145 -15.09 14.67 12.65
N THR A 146 -15.52 15.84 13.14
CA THR A 146 -16.90 16.37 12.99
C THR A 146 -17.04 17.58 12.07
N SER A 147 -15.97 18.01 11.41
CA SER A 147 -16.01 19.17 10.50
C SER A 147 -15.96 18.78 9.05
#